data_e17488e1cc1c4bb2c1f33e2f88263ccb
#
_entry.id   e17488e1cc1c4bb2c1f33e2f88263ccb
#
_cell.length_a   1.000
_cell.length_b   1.000
_cell.length_c   1.000
_cell.angle_alpha   90.00
_cell.angle_beta   90.00
_cell.angle_gamma   90.00
#
_symmetry.space_group_name_H-M   'P 1'
#
loop_
_entity.id
_entity.type
_entity.pdbx_description
1 polymer ?
#
loop_
_entity_poly.entity_id
_entity_poly.type
_entity_poly.pdbx_seq_one_letter_code
_entity_poly.pdbx_strand_id
1 'polypeptide(L)'
;YIYTSYVGVPGLVRTTITDNVINADIEWELTNNTPETRAAAVTWNAPNGFGVLGTWQTNGRPNYLNTEGELKLSNTILNTIRKVIPEGGNCPVDYRQSVDFEVNDPEKRDVEVSVRFIGGTSSAASAFGYYCYRGEATKAKIAATKKYIIFPNTHTRDAKAKPVGLKGGECVKLHYIDENGVDQGTVFPNGVKIGWFLFNDSFKKNGNKGNITLYSTPKANSNGRTYTAAFRINDFVVLSFEDYTIDQDYNDVQFNVWSNPIEAIAPEVPEVKPDPGTDDDRSVAYRMTYKGILAFEDNW
;
A
#
# COMPACT_ATOMS: atom_id res chain seq x y z
N TYR A 1 3.10 32.25 -9.91
CA TYR A 1 3.67 31.75 -8.65
C TYR A 1 4.34 30.40 -8.93
N ILE A 2 5.57 30.24 -8.46
CA ILE A 2 6.27 28.96 -8.48
C ILE A 2 6.33 28.47 -7.04
N TYR A 3 5.89 27.24 -6.81
CA TYR A 3 5.95 26.61 -5.49
C TYR A 3 7.00 25.50 -5.52
N THR A 4 7.91 25.51 -4.58
CA THR A 4 8.89 24.46 -4.41
C THR A 4 9.00 24.08 -2.93
N SER A 5 9.23 22.81 -2.63
CA SER A 5 9.52 22.35 -1.27
C SER A 5 11.02 22.17 -1.11
N TYR A 6 11.60 22.70 -0.05
CA TYR A 6 13.00 22.50 0.30
C TYR A 6 13.13 21.35 1.30
N VAL A 7 14.06 20.43 1.04
CA VAL A 7 14.27 19.27 1.90
C VAL A 7 14.81 19.73 3.25
N GLY A 8 14.08 19.43 4.33
CA GLY A 8 14.50 19.70 5.71
C GLY A 8 13.89 20.93 6.37
N VAL A 9 13.13 21.75 5.63
CA VAL A 9 12.38 22.87 6.22
C VAL A 9 10.92 22.70 5.88
N PRO A 10 10.01 22.55 6.84
CA PRO A 10 8.60 22.48 6.57
C PRO A 10 8.09 23.86 6.12
N GLY A 11 7.80 24.01 4.84
CA GLY A 11 7.26 25.24 4.29
C GLY A 11 7.19 25.22 2.76
N LEU A 12 6.34 26.06 2.20
CA LEU A 12 6.26 26.33 0.77
C LEU A 12 7.07 27.59 0.46
N VAL A 13 7.97 27.48 -0.52
CA VAL A 13 8.65 28.67 -1.07
C VAL A 13 7.76 29.25 -2.16
N ARG A 14 7.39 30.49 -2.01
CA ARG A 14 6.58 31.24 -2.97
C ARG A 14 7.40 32.36 -3.58
N THR A 15 7.47 32.43 -4.90
CA THR A 15 8.02 33.59 -5.61
C THR A 15 7.05 34.10 -6.67
N THR A 16 7.11 35.37 -7.00
CA THR A 16 6.30 35.96 -8.04
C THR A 16 7.14 36.18 -9.29
N ILE A 17 6.54 35.93 -10.44
CA ILE A 17 7.08 36.31 -11.74
C ILE A 17 6.37 37.57 -12.15
N THR A 18 7.11 38.68 -12.27
CA THR A 18 6.59 39.97 -12.78
C THR A 18 7.45 40.37 -13.97
N ASP A 19 6.81 40.70 -15.09
CA ASP A 19 7.48 41.13 -16.33
C ASP A 19 8.57 40.15 -16.83
N ASN A 20 8.28 38.86 -16.79
CA ASN A 20 9.22 37.78 -17.15
C ASN A 20 10.50 37.69 -16.29
N VAL A 21 10.54 38.37 -15.17
CA VAL A 21 11.63 38.32 -14.22
C VAL A 21 11.17 37.55 -12.97
N ILE A 22 11.94 36.56 -12.58
CA ILE A 22 11.75 35.88 -11.30
C ILE A 22 12.23 36.81 -10.20
N ASN A 23 11.31 37.26 -9.37
CA ASN A 23 11.67 38.13 -8.24
C ASN A 23 12.47 37.28 -7.24
N ALA A 24 13.68 37.71 -6.90
CA ALA A 24 14.58 37.01 -6.00
C ALA A 24 14.13 37.08 -4.51
N ASP A 25 13.11 37.86 -4.19
CA ASP A 25 12.52 37.89 -2.85
C ASP A 25 11.70 36.61 -2.62
N ILE A 26 12.35 35.64 -2.04
CA ILE A 26 11.73 34.38 -1.66
C ILE A 26 11.02 34.60 -0.33
N GLU A 27 9.71 34.71 -0.34
CA GLU A 27 8.91 34.64 0.88
C GLU A 27 8.73 33.18 1.31
N TRP A 28 9.27 32.86 2.46
CA TRP A 28 9.01 31.61 3.14
C TRP A 28 7.69 31.74 3.89
N GLU A 29 6.61 31.18 3.33
CA GLU A 29 5.47 30.86 4.15
C GLU A 29 5.81 29.61 4.99
N LEU A 30 6.22 29.87 6.23
CA LEU A 30 6.15 28.82 7.25
C LEU A 30 4.67 28.46 7.37
N THR A 31 4.26 27.40 6.70
CA THR A 31 3.00 26.78 7.08
C THR A 31 3.20 26.39 8.54
N ASN A 32 2.52 27.08 9.44
CA ASN A 32 2.31 26.61 10.80
C ASN A 32 1.45 25.33 10.71
N ASN A 33 2.02 24.29 10.11
CA ASN A 33 1.76 22.96 10.57
C ASN A 33 2.45 22.90 11.94
N THR A 34 1.83 23.54 12.95
CA THR A 34 1.89 22.97 14.29
C THR A 34 1.58 21.51 14.02
N PRO A 35 2.54 20.58 14.24
CA PRO A 35 2.19 19.19 14.17
C PRO A 35 0.96 19.10 15.05
N GLU A 36 -0.20 18.76 14.46
CA GLU A 36 -1.37 18.39 15.25
C GLU A 36 -0.77 17.58 16.37
N THR A 37 -0.95 18.03 17.61
CA THR A 37 -0.32 17.44 18.79
C THR A 37 -0.51 15.97 18.62
N ARG A 38 0.57 15.28 18.17
CA ARG A 38 0.51 13.88 17.79
C ARG A 38 -0.09 13.19 18.97
N ALA A 39 -1.34 12.77 18.82
CA ALA A 39 -2.00 12.01 19.86
C ALA A 39 -1.00 10.95 20.27
N ALA A 40 -0.70 10.87 21.56
CA ALA A 40 0.42 10.10 22.07
C ALA A 40 0.48 8.77 21.32
N ALA A 41 1.62 8.49 20.67
CA ALA A 41 1.77 7.30 19.88
C ALA A 41 1.42 6.11 20.77
N VAL A 42 0.27 5.51 20.55
CA VAL A 42 -0.10 4.30 21.26
C VAL A 42 0.77 3.21 20.68
N THR A 43 1.66 2.68 21.50
CA THR A 43 2.36 1.44 21.19
C THR A 43 1.30 0.35 21.10
N TRP A 44 0.84 0.05 19.89
CA TRP A 44 0.01 -1.12 19.67
C TRP A 44 0.92 -2.34 19.90
N ASN A 45 0.52 -3.18 20.83
CA ASN A 45 1.23 -4.43 21.02
C ASN A 45 0.89 -5.32 19.84
N ALA A 46 1.78 -5.36 18.83
CA ALA A 46 1.65 -6.30 17.75
C ALA A 46 1.47 -7.71 18.31
N PRO A 47 0.69 -8.57 17.63
CA PRO A 47 0.56 -9.97 18.05
C PRO A 47 1.91 -10.59 18.32
N ASN A 48 2.01 -11.46 19.31
CA ASN A 48 3.26 -12.11 19.69
C ASN A 48 3.98 -12.68 18.46
N GLY A 49 5.21 -12.24 18.23
CA GLY A 49 6.05 -12.66 17.12
C GLY A 49 5.96 -11.81 15.85
N PHE A 50 5.02 -10.86 15.73
CA PHE A 50 4.97 -9.96 14.59
C PHE A 50 5.88 -8.74 14.81
N GLY A 51 6.58 -8.33 13.75
CA GLY A 51 7.33 -7.10 13.70
C GLY A 51 6.44 -5.92 13.33
N VAL A 52 6.98 -4.73 13.48
CA VAL A 52 6.30 -3.48 13.19
C VAL A 52 7.24 -2.55 12.43
N LEU A 53 6.72 -1.77 11.49
CA LEU A 53 7.51 -0.78 10.72
C LEU A 53 7.65 0.55 11.48
N GLY A 54 6.81 0.79 12.48
CA GLY A 54 6.84 2.02 13.25
C GLY A 54 5.69 2.12 14.25
N THR A 55 5.27 3.34 14.57
CA THR A 55 4.21 3.63 15.53
C THR A 55 2.90 4.02 14.84
N TRP A 56 1.79 3.97 15.58
CA TRP A 56 0.47 4.28 15.06
C TRP A 56 -0.31 5.19 16.02
N GLN A 57 -1.34 5.82 15.48
CA GLN A 57 -2.34 6.55 16.25
C GLN A 57 -3.30 5.57 16.94
N THR A 58 -4.09 6.07 17.86
CA THR A 58 -5.08 5.26 18.64
C THR A 58 -6.10 4.53 17.78
N ASN A 59 -6.37 5.03 16.57
CA ASN A 59 -7.28 4.44 15.59
C ASN A 59 -6.59 3.45 14.64
N GLY A 60 -5.29 3.20 14.82
CA GLY A 60 -4.50 2.30 13.98
C GLY A 60 -3.90 2.95 12.74
N ARG A 61 -4.06 4.26 12.55
CA ARG A 61 -3.43 4.96 11.42
C ARG A 61 -1.91 5.03 11.61
N PRO A 62 -1.11 4.56 10.64
CA PRO A 62 0.34 4.62 10.75
C PRO A 62 0.89 6.05 10.80
N ASN A 63 1.94 6.27 11.59
CA ASN A 63 2.70 7.52 11.60
C ASN A 63 3.81 7.56 10.52
N TYR A 64 4.02 6.43 9.82
CA TYR A 64 5.04 6.23 8.79
C TYR A 64 4.43 6.13 7.37
N LEU A 65 3.28 6.77 7.15
CA LEU A 65 2.72 6.88 5.80
C LEU A 65 3.67 7.65 4.88
N ASN A 66 3.82 7.13 3.65
CA ASN A 66 4.63 7.77 2.62
C ASN A 66 3.78 8.77 1.84
N THR A 67 3.92 10.05 2.15
CA THR A 67 3.15 11.13 1.47
C THR A 67 3.53 11.31 0.00
N GLU A 68 4.76 10.97 -0.40
CA GLU A 68 5.21 11.06 -1.79
C GLU A 68 4.52 10.03 -2.70
N GLY A 69 4.14 8.88 -2.13
CA GLY A 69 3.43 7.83 -2.85
C GLY A 69 1.91 7.92 -2.75
N GLU A 70 1.37 8.91 -2.04
CA GLU A 70 -0.08 9.08 -1.91
C GLU A 70 -0.72 9.39 -3.27
N LEU A 71 -1.84 8.71 -3.55
CA LEU A 71 -2.57 8.85 -4.81
C LEU A 71 -4.06 9.01 -4.54
N LYS A 72 -4.67 10.05 -5.09
CA LYS A 72 -6.12 10.11 -5.17
C LYS A 72 -6.61 9.05 -6.17
N LEU A 73 -7.28 8.02 -5.65
CA LEU A 73 -7.82 6.94 -6.47
C LEU A 73 -8.92 7.49 -7.40
N SER A 74 -8.80 7.20 -8.70
CA SER A 74 -9.80 7.61 -9.68
C SER A 74 -11.06 6.76 -9.59
N ASN A 75 -12.19 7.35 -9.96
CA ASN A 75 -13.44 6.61 -10.04
C ASN A 75 -13.35 5.45 -11.05
N THR A 76 -12.60 5.62 -12.13
CA THR A 76 -12.34 4.55 -13.11
C THR A 76 -11.73 3.32 -12.46
N ILE A 77 -10.68 3.49 -11.65
CA ILE A 77 -10.04 2.38 -10.93
C ILE A 77 -11.03 1.75 -9.95
N LEU A 78 -11.69 2.56 -9.12
CA LEU A 78 -12.63 2.06 -8.11
C LEU A 78 -13.83 1.33 -8.72
N ASN A 79 -14.39 1.85 -9.81
CA ASN A 79 -15.51 1.22 -10.52
C ASN A 79 -15.07 -0.09 -11.18
N THR A 80 -13.87 -0.12 -11.78
CA THR A 80 -13.32 -1.35 -12.36
C THR A 80 -13.17 -2.42 -11.29
N ILE A 81 -12.60 -2.09 -10.14
CA ILE A 81 -12.45 -3.03 -9.02
C ILE A 81 -13.81 -3.58 -8.58
N ARG A 82 -14.79 -2.70 -8.32
CA ARG A 82 -16.15 -3.12 -7.90
C ARG A 82 -16.85 -4.00 -8.92
N LYS A 83 -16.57 -3.83 -10.22
CA LYS A 83 -17.13 -4.65 -11.30
C LYS A 83 -16.49 -6.02 -11.35
N VAL A 84 -15.21 -6.13 -11.06
CA VAL A 84 -14.43 -7.39 -11.09
C VAL A 84 -14.74 -8.26 -9.86
N ILE A 85 -14.80 -7.65 -8.69
CA ILE A 85 -15.05 -8.30 -7.39
C ILE A 85 -16.19 -7.56 -6.68
N PRO A 86 -17.46 -7.75 -7.12
CA PRO A 86 -18.60 -7.06 -6.55
C PRO A 86 -18.98 -7.62 -5.18
N GLU A 87 -19.40 -6.74 -4.28
CA GLU A 87 -19.94 -7.11 -2.97
C GLU A 87 -21.10 -8.09 -3.08
N GLY A 88 -21.06 -9.16 -2.30
CA GLY A 88 -22.04 -10.25 -2.32
C GLY A 88 -22.07 -11.03 -3.63
N GLY A 89 -21.06 -10.83 -4.50
CA GLY A 89 -20.87 -11.55 -5.75
C GLY A 89 -19.92 -12.74 -5.58
N ASN A 90 -19.71 -13.47 -6.67
CA ASN A 90 -18.65 -14.47 -6.72
C ASN A 90 -17.44 -13.88 -7.44
N CYS A 91 -16.30 -13.81 -6.78
CA CYS A 91 -15.05 -13.48 -7.45
C CYS A 91 -14.77 -14.53 -8.54
N PRO A 92 -14.50 -14.15 -9.79
CA PRO A 92 -14.15 -15.11 -10.84
C PRO A 92 -12.91 -15.95 -10.45
N VAL A 93 -12.93 -17.23 -10.82
CA VAL A 93 -11.88 -18.20 -10.45
C VAL A 93 -10.50 -17.74 -10.92
N ASP A 94 -10.43 -17.12 -12.09
CA ASP A 94 -9.16 -16.64 -12.68
C ASP A 94 -8.48 -15.56 -11.84
N TYR A 95 -9.23 -14.84 -11.03
CA TYR A 95 -8.67 -13.80 -10.12
C TYR A 95 -8.32 -14.35 -8.74
N ARG A 96 -8.86 -15.51 -8.35
CA ARG A 96 -8.56 -16.17 -7.07
C ARG A 96 -7.16 -16.76 -7.12
N GLN A 97 -6.16 -15.93 -6.91
CA GLN A 97 -4.77 -16.32 -7.06
C GLN A 97 -4.02 -16.16 -5.76
N SER A 98 -3.09 -17.10 -5.57
CA SER A 98 -2.04 -16.97 -4.60
C SER A 98 -0.90 -16.17 -5.22
N VAL A 99 -0.75 -14.92 -4.83
CA VAL A 99 0.27 -14.07 -5.42
C VAL A 99 1.23 -13.61 -4.35
N ASP A 100 2.37 -14.29 -4.24
CA ASP A 100 3.54 -13.77 -3.56
C ASP A 100 4.41 -13.09 -4.63
N PHE A 101 4.67 -11.80 -4.48
CA PHE A 101 5.34 -11.01 -5.51
C PHE A 101 6.86 -11.23 -5.44
N GLU A 102 7.45 -11.69 -6.54
CA GLU A 102 8.89 -11.86 -6.64
C GLU A 102 9.55 -10.61 -7.20
N VAL A 103 10.59 -10.15 -6.52
CA VAL A 103 11.44 -9.06 -7.00
C VAL A 103 12.40 -9.61 -8.04
N ASN A 104 12.28 -9.14 -9.28
CA ASN A 104 13.10 -9.57 -10.40
C ASN A 104 13.32 -8.41 -11.37
N ASP A 105 14.36 -7.60 -11.11
CA ASP A 105 14.78 -6.56 -12.04
C ASP A 105 15.96 -7.06 -12.88
N PRO A 106 15.82 -7.24 -14.22
CA PRO A 106 16.88 -7.73 -15.07
C PRO A 106 18.07 -6.76 -15.16
N GLU A 107 17.85 -5.47 -14.94
CA GLU A 107 18.88 -4.44 -14.94
C GLU A 107 19.61 -4.31 -13.60
N LYS A 108 19.14 -5.04 -12.57
CA LYS A 108 19.72 -5.04 -11.21
C LYS A 108 19.78 -3.65 -10.58
N ARG A 109 18.79 -2.83 -10.86
CA ARG A 109 18.61 -1.53 -10.22
C ARG A 109 18.17 -1.70 -8.76
N ASP A 110 18.24 -0.64 -7.99
CA ASP A 110 17.66 -0.60 -6.66
C ASP A 110 16.12 -0.67 -6.77
N VAL A 111 15.53 -1.71 -6.22
CA VAL A 111 14.08 -1.94 -6.26
C VAL A 111 13.47 -1.56 -4.94
N GLU A 112 12.59 -0.57 -4.94
CA GLU A 112 11.77 -0.22 -3.79
C GLU A 112 10.33 -0.73 -4.01
N VAL A 113 9.71 -1.25 -2.96
CA VAL A 113 8.33 -1.77 -3.01
C VAL A 113 7.44 -0.97 -2.08
N SER A 114 6.26 -0.66 -2.55
CA SER A 114 5.27 0.10 -1.79
C SER A 114 3.89 -0.54 -1.85
N VAL A 115 3.10 -0.30 -0.82
CA VAL A 115 1.71 -0.75 -0.72
C VAL A 115 0.81 0.44 -0.44
N ARG A 116 -0.26 0.55 -1.22
CA ARG A 116 -1.30 1.56 -1.05
C ARG A 116 -2.59 0.89 -0.61
N PHE A 117 -3.23 1.47 0.37
CA PHE A 117 -4.57 1.07 0.77
C PHE A 117 -5.59 1.59 -0.25
N ILE A 118 -6.50 0.74 -0.72
CA ILE A 118 -7.59 1.12 -1.61
C ILE A 118 -8.87 1.32 -0.80
N GLY A 119 -9.23 0.32 -0.03
CA GLY A 119 -10.47 0.28 0.72
C GLY A 119 -10.87 -1.16 1.02
N GLY A 120 -12.16 -1.37 1.16
CA GLY A 120 -12.76 -2.68 1.38
C GLY A 120 -14.19 -2.55 1.87
N THR A 121 -14.88 -3.67 1.93
CA THR A 121 -16.28 -3.76 2.37
C THR A 121 -16.40 -4.30 3.80
N SER A 122 -15.35 -4.95 4.30
CA SER A 122 -15.34 -5.53 5.64
C SER A 122 -15.58 -4.53 6.76
N SER A 123 -16.37 -4.95 7.74
CA SER A 123 -16.52 -4.26 9.02
C SER A 123 -15.46 -4.67 10.05
N ALA A 124 -14.64 -5.67 9.77
CA ALA A 124 -13.61 -6.16 10.66
C ALA A 124 -12.42 -5.19 10.74
N ALA A 125 -11.90 -5.00 11.96
CA ALA A 125 -10.70 -4.22 12.18
C ALA A 125 -9.46 -5.11 12.06
N SER A 126 -9.13 -5.47 10.83
CA SER A 126 -8.06 -6.41 10.50
C SER A 126 -6.71 -5.70 10.36
N ALA A 127 -5.62 -6.38 10.74
CA ALA A 127 -4.27 -5.92 10.46
C ALA A 127 -3.76 -6.56 9.18
N PHE A 128 -3.12 -5.76 8.33
CA PHE A 128 -2.49 -6.21 7.10
C PHE A 128 -0.98 -6.12 7.20
N GLY A 129 -0.27 -7.10 6.64
CA GLY A 129 1.18 -7.12 6.67
C GLY A 129 1.81 -8.02 5.61
N TYR A 130 3.12 -8.19 5.72
CA TYR A 130 3.94 -8.93 4.77
C TYR A 130 5.01 -9.77 5.45
N TYR A 131 5.63 -10.63 4.67
CA TYR A 131 6.83 -11.38 5.01
C TYR A 131 7.68 -11.59 3.75
N CYS A 132 9.01 -11.67 3.95
CA CYS A 132 9.97 -11.87 2.88
C CYS A 132 10.59 -13.26 2.98
N TYR A 133 10.75 -13.94 1.84
CA TYR A 133 11.40 -15.24 1.78
C TYR A 133 12.03 -15.47 0.41
N ARG A 134 12.86 -16.53 0.29
CA ARG A 134 13.45 -16.96 -0.98
C ARG A 134 13.10 -18.40 -1.29
N GLY A 135 13.08 -18.73 -2.59
CA GLY A 135 12.84 -20.09 -3.07
C GLY A 135 11.40 -20.57 -2.90
N GLU A 136 11.21 -21.87 -2.64
CA GLU A 136 9.87 -22.45 -2.55
C GLU A 136 9.17 -22.10 -1.23
N ALA A 137 7.89 -21.75 -1.33
CA ALA A 137 7.01 -21.53 -0.18
C ALA A 137 6.55 -22.85 0.41
N THR A 138 7.15 -23.28 1.49
CA THR A 138 6.66 -24.41 2.30
C THR A 138 5.97 -23.91 3.55
N LYS A 139 5.06 -24.70 4.10
CA LYS A 139 4.39 -24.35 5.38
C LYS A 139 5.39 -24.06 6.49
N ALA A 140 6.43 -24.88 6.62
CA ALA A 140 7.46 -24.71 7.64
C ALA A 140 8.26 -23.41 7.43
N LYS A 141 8.66 -23.12 6.18
CA LYS A 141 9.38 -21.89 5.85
C LYS A 141 8.53 -20.66 6.19
N ILE A 142 7.29 -20.60 5.72
CA ILE A 142 6.42 -19.46 5.99
C ILE A 142 6.13 -19.31 7.49
N ALA A 143 5.96 -20.41 8.22
CA ALA A 143 5.79 -20.36 9.67
C ALA A 143 7.02 -19.76 10.38
N ALA A 144 8.24 -20.12 9.96
CA ALA A 144 9.48 -19.61 10.52
C ALA A 144 9.81 -18.17 10.13
N THR A 145 9.31 -17.70 8.99
CA THR A 145 9.56 -16.33 8.50
C THR A 145 8.88 -15.31 9.40
N LYS A 146 9.59 -14.24 9.76
CA LYS A 146 9.04 -13.16 10.56
C LYS A 146 8.05 -12.34 9.74
N LYS A 147 6.92 -11.99 10.34
CA LYS A 147 5.83 -11.21 9.75
C LYS A 147 5.90 -9.77 10.25
N TYR A 148 5.63 -8.80 9.37
CA TYR A 148 5.63 -7.38 9.68
C TYR A 148 4.29 -6.75 9.34
N ILE A 149 3.75 -5.99 10.29
CA ILE A 149 2.52 -5.22 10.11
C ILE A 149 2.81 -3.98 9.28
N ILE A 150 2.01 -3.77 8.23
CA ILE A 150 1.98 -2.55 7.42
C ILE A 150 0.89 -1.61 7.92
N PHE A 151 -0.34 -2.13 7.99
CA PHE A 151 -1.52 -1.40 8.44
C PHE A 151 -2.14 -2.13 9.62
N PRO A 152 -2.10 -1.56 10.83
CA PRO A 152 -2.67 -2.22 12.02
C PRO A 152 -4.18 -2.33 11.99
N ASN A 153 -4.85 -1.41 11.29
CA ASN A 153 -6.30 -1.33 11.20
C ASN A 153 -6.73 -0.95 9.78
N THR A 154 -7.31 -1.89 9.08
CA THR A 154 -7.85 -1.69 7.73
C THR A 154 -9.32 -1.28 7.71
N HIS A 155 -9.96 -1.20 8.87
CA HIS A 155 -11.34 -0.74 8.97
C HIS A 155 -11.43 0.76 8.65
N THR A 156 -12.25 1.14 7.66
CA THR A 156 -12.31 2.51 7.14
C THR A 156 -13.43 3.35 7.73
N ARG A 157 -14.42 2.72 8.34
CA ARG A 157 -15.63 3.41 8.84
C ARG A 157 -16.11 2.85 10.17
N ASP A 158 -16.51 3.73 11.08
CA ASP A 158 -17.20 3.31 12.29
C ASP A 158 -18.67 2.95 12.01
N ALA A 159 -19.38 2.46 13.02
CA ALA A 159 -20.80 2.10 12.93
C ALA A 159 -21.72 3.27 12.48
N LYS A 160 -21.21 4.50 12.46
CA LYS A 160 -21.90 5.71 11.98
C LYS A 160 -21.38 6.16 10.60
N ALA A 161 -20.69 5.29 9.90
CA ALA A 161 -20.05 5.56 8.60
C ALA A 161 -19.04 6.73 8.62
N LYS A 162 -18.48 7.08 9.77
CA LYS A 162 -17.43 8.09 9.87
C LYS A 162 -16.07 7.46 9.52
N PRO A 163 -15.21 8.18 8.78
CA PRO A 163 -13.86 7.69 8.48
C PRO A 163 -13.06 7.38 9.76
N VAL A 164 -12.44 6.22 9.79
CA VAL A 164 -11.55 5.78 10.88
C VAL A 164 -10.22 5.37 10.29
N GLY A 165 -9.13 5.90 10.81
CA GLY A 165 -7.79 5.47 10.43
C GLY A 165 -7.39 5.78 8.99
N LEU A 166 -7.20 4.75 8.17
CA LEU A 166 -6.71 4.86 6.80
C LEU A 166 -7.72 5.47 5.84
N LYS A 167 -7.19 6.19 4.84
CA LYS A 167 -7.95 6.69 3.68
C LYS A 167 -7.46 5.98 2.43
N GLY A 168 -8.37 5.76 1.48
CA GLY A 168 -8.00 5.25 0.16
C GLY A 168 -6.97 6.15 -0.51
N GLY A 169 -5.89 5.55 -1.02
CA GLY A 169 -4.77 6.28 -1.63
C GLY A 169 -3.53 6.43 -0.74
N GLU A 170 -3.68 6.30 0.58
CA GLU A 170 -2.54 6.34 1.51
C GLU A 170 -1.66 5.11 1.37
N CYS A 171 -0.34 5.29 1.48
CA CYS A 171 0.60 4.21 1.22
C CYS A 171 1.77 4.18 2.20
N VAL A 172 2.46 3.04 2.19
CA VAL A 172 3.69 2.78 2.95
C VAL A 172 4.74 2.24 1.99
N LYS A 173 5.97 2.73 2.10
CA LYS A 173 7.15 2.11 1.50
C LYS A 173 7.61 0.98 2.40
N LEU A 174 7.81 -0.22 1.84
CA LEU A 174 8.21 -1.38 2.60
C LEU A 174 9.71 -1.39 2.89
N HIS A 175 10.07 -2.12 3.92
CA HIS A 175 11.46 -2.46 4.23
C HIS A 175 11.72 -3.92 3.86
N TYR A 176 12.88 -4.19 3.28
CA TYR A 176 13.34 -5.56 3.12
C TYR A 176 13.79 -6.10 4.47
N ILE A 177 13.05 -7.07 4.96
CA ILE A 177 13.42 -7.79 6.17
C ILE A 177 13.99 -9.14 5.74
N ASP A 178 15.23 -9.40 6.10
CA ASP A 178 15.90 -10.63 5.69
C ASP A 178 15.39 -11.87 6.46
N GLU A 179 15.92 -13.05 6.11
CA GLU A 179 15.52 -14.33 6.70
C GLU A 179 15.81 -14.41 8.21
N ASN A 180 16.72 -13.58 8.72
CA ASN A 180 17.05 -13.48 10.15
C ASN A 180 16.14 -12.48 10.88
N GLY A 181 15.24 -11.79 10.15
CA GLY A 181 14.37 -10.76 10.68
C GLY A 181 15.07 -9.42 10.89
N VAL A 182 16.18 -9.19 10.18
CA VAL A 182 16.92 -7.94 10.23
C VAL A 182 16.43 -7.00 9.13
N ASP A 183 16.17 -5.75 9.49
CA ASP A 183 15.80 -4.70 8.57
C ASP A 183 17.02 -4.25 7.74
N GLN A 184 16.95 -4.42 6.44
CA GLN A 184 17.99 -4.09 5.47
C GLN A 184 17.69 -2.77 4.71
N GLY A 185 16.68 -2.00 5.14
CA GLY A 185 16.26 -0.77 4.48
C GLY A 185 15.21 -1.01 3.39
N THR A 186 15.04 -0.03 2.50
CA THR A 186 13.94 -0.01 1.52
C THR A 186 14.25 -0.69 0.19
N VAL A 187 15.50 -1.13 -0.02
CA VAL A 187 15.93 -1.77 -1.27
C VAL A 187 15.79 -3.29 -1.16
N PHE A 188 15.00 -3.85 -2.06
CA PHE A 188 14.75 -5.29 -2.13
C PHE A 188 15.67 -5.95 -3.16
N PRO A 189 16.44 -6.97 -2.78
CA PRO A 189 17.29 -7.68 -3.73
C PRO A 189 16.50 -8.65 -4.59
N ASN A 190 16.97 -8.89 -5.81
CA ASN A 190 16.39 -9.87 -6.72
C ASN A 190 16.25 -11.26 -6.10
N GLY A 191 15.18 -11.96 -6.47
CA GLY A 191 14.85 -13.31 -6.00
C GLY A 191 14.21 -13.35 -4.60
N VAL A 192 13.95 -12.19 -4.00
CA VAL A 192 13.11 -12.11 -2.79
C VAL A 192 11.65 -12.19 -3.20
N LYS A 193 10.91 -13.02 -2.50
CA LYS A 193 9.45 -13.12 -2.60
C LYS A 193 8.81 -12.42 -1.42
N ILE A 194 7.80 -11.64 -1.71
CA ILE A 194 7.00 -10.91 -0.73
C ILE A 194 5.64 -11.58 -0.66
N GLY A 195 5.38 -12.24 0.45
CA GLY A 195 4.07 -12.78 0.77
C GLY A 195 3.30 -11.84 1.69
N TRP A 196 2.00 -11.96 1.69
CA TRP A 196 1.08 -11.06 2.37
C TRP A 196 0.23 -11.81 3.39
N PHE A 197 -0.23 -11.12 4.40
CA PHE A 197 -1.19 -11.69 5.34
C PHE A 197 -2.21 -10.67 5.81
N LEU A 198 -3.39 -11.17 6.11
CA LEU A 198 -4.43 -10.45 6.82
C LEU A 198 -4.68 -11.15 8.17
N PHE A 199 -4.54 -10.41 9.27
CA PHE A 199 -4.86 -10.90 10.59
C PHE A 199 -6.24 -10.39 10.98
N ASN A 200 -7.24 -11.27 10.81
CA ASN A 200 -8.64 -10.91 10.88
C ASN A 200 -9.03 -10.38 12.25
N ASP A 201 -9.76 -9.27 12.25
CA ASP A 201 -10.37 -8.59 13.42
C ASP A 201 -9.40 -8.44 14.62
N SER A 202 -8.12 -8.20 14.30
CA SER A 202 -7.03 -8.20 15.29
C SER A 202 -6.84 -6.86 16.00
N PHE A 203 -7.29 -5.76 15.40
CA PHE A 203 -7.12 -4.44 15.98
C PHE A 203 -8.24 -4.14 16.99
N LYS A 204 -7.96 -4.39 18.25
CA LYS A 204 -8.90 -4.12 19.35
C LYS A 204 -8.31 -3.08 20.32
N LYS A 205 -9.17 -2.25 20.85
CA LYS A 205 -8.83 -1.18 21.79
C LYS A 205 -8.10 -1.70 23.05
N ASN A 206 -8.31 -2.96 23.43
CA ASN A 206 -7.78 -3.58 24.63
C ASN A 206 -6.89 -4.82 24.34
N GLY A 207 -6.24 -4.87 23.18
CA GLY A 207 -5.33 -5.96 22.83
C GLY A 207 -5.78 -6.75 21.60
N ASN A 208 -4.84 -7.48 21.03
CA ASN A 208 -5.03 -8.26 19.82
C ASN A 208 -5.77 -9.55 20.14
N LYS A 209 -6.99 -9.65 19.70
CA LYS A 209 -7.77 -10.88 19.75
C LYS A 209 -8.18 -11.32 18.35
N GLY A 210 -7.26 -11.21 17.39
CA GLY A 210 -7.48 -11.73 16.06
C GLY A 210 -7.74 -13.23 16.12
N ASN A 211 -8.68 -13.67 15.31
CA ASN A 211 -9.13 -15.06 15.34
C ASN A 211 -8.29 -15.94 14.43
N ILE A 212 -7.86 -15.42 13.28
CA ILE A 212 -7.18 -16.17 12.24
C ILE A 212 -6.25 -15.27 11.44
N THR A 213 -5.10 -15.82 11.04
CA THR A 213 -4.21 -15.20 10.06
C THR A 213 -4.41 -15.88 8.72
N LEU A 214 -4.75 -15.10 7.70
CA LEU A 214 -4.95 -15.52 6.32
C LEU A 214 -3.75 -15.09 5.50
N TYR A 215 -3.16 -16.03 4.76
CA TYR A 215 -1.93 -15.79 3.98
C TYR A 215 -2.23 -15.80 2.49
N SER A 216 -1.51 -14.98 1.73
CA SER A 216 -1.47 -15.08 0.26
C SER A 216 -0.90 -16.41 -0.21
N THR A 217 0.00 -17.01 0.56
CA THR A 217 0.55 -18.34 0.32
C THR A 217 -0.41 -19.43 0.81
N PRO A 218 -1.11 -20.20 -0.04
CA PRO A 218 -2.12 -21.17 0.41
C PRO A 218 -1.56 -22.25 1.33
N LYS A 219 -0.32 -22.70 1.10
CA LYS A 219 0.36 -23.70 1.96
C LYS A 219 0.52 -23.23 3.42
N ALA A 220 0.46 -21.93 3.67
CA ALA A 220 0.53 -21.38 5.03
C ALA A 220 -0.83 -21.39 5.75
N ASN A 221 -1.92 -21.41 4.99
CA ASN A 221 -3.27 -21.49 5.54
C ASN A 221 -3.57 -22.89 6.08
N SER A 222 -4.28 -22.97 7.20
CA SER A 222 -4.56 -24.25 7.89
C SER A 222 -5.32 -25.24 7.03
N ASN A 223 -6.15 -24.75 6.11
CA ASN A 223 -6.96 -25.55 5.20
C ASN A 223 -6.40 -25.60 3.76
N GLY A 224 -5.26 -24.97 3.50
CA GLY A 224 -4.63 -24.90 2.17
C GLY A 224 -5.36 -24.06 1.14
N ARG A 225 -6.36 -23.26 1.55
CA ARG A 225 -7.17 -22.44 0.63
C ARG A 225 -6.47 -21.12 0.29
N THR A 226 -6.83 -20.57 -0.87
CA THR A 226 -6.51 -19.21 -1.28
C THR A 226 -7.52 -18.24 -0.66
N TYR A 227 -7.01 -17.16 -0.07
CA TYR A 227 -7.79 -16.07 0.53
C TYR A 227 -7.49 -14.74 -0.14
N THR A 228 -6.90 -14.78 -1.32
CA THR A 228 -6.53 -13.61 -2.09
C THR A 228 -7.09 -13.68 -3.51
N ALA A 229 -7.43 -12.52 -4.03
CA ALA A 229 -7.65 -12.28 -5.44
C ALA A 229 -6.63 -11.23 -5.91
N ALA A 230 -6.12 -11.41 -7.13
CA ALA A 230 -5.19 -10.47 -7.71
C ALA A 230 -5.44 -10.30 -9.21
N PHE A 231 -5.36 -9.06 -9.67
CA PHE A 231 -5.49 -8.65 -11.07
C PHE A 231 -4.82 -7.29 -11.28
N ARG A 232 -4.66 -6.88 -12.51
CA ARG A 232 -4.12 -5.55 -12.83
C ARG A 232 -5.06 -4.77 -13.73
N ILE A 233 -5.07 -3.46 -13.53
CA ILE A 233 -5.73 -2.47 -14.37
C ILE A 233 -4.61 -1.60 -14.95
N ASN A 234 -4.16 -1.89 -16.18
CA ASN A 234 -2.88 -1.42 -16.70
C ASN A 234 -1.75 -1.80 -15.71
N ASP A 235 -0.95 -0.83 -15.26
CA ASP A 235 0.14 -1.05 -14.29
C ASP A 235 -0.31 -1.03 -12.82
N PHE A 236 -1.61 -0.85 -12.58
CA PHE A 236 -2.17 -0.79 -11.23
C PHE A 236 -2.53 -2.20 -10.74
N VAL A 237 -1.64 -2.83 -10.00
CA VAL A 237 -1.84 -4.18 -9.45
C VAL A 237 -2.74 -4.09 -8.22
N VAL A 238 -3.84 -4.82 -8.26
CA VAL A 238 -4.78 -4.97 -7.14
C VAL A 238 -4.51 -6.29 -6.45
N LEU A 239 -4.30 -6.23 -5.15
CA LEU A 239 -4.28 -7.37 -4.25
C LEU A 239 -5.46 -7.23 -3.30
N SER A 240 -6.33 -8.22 -3.27
CA SER A 240 -7.52 -8.20 -2.45
C SER A 240 -7.59 -9.43 -1.56
N PHE A 241 -8.14 -9.27 -0.38
CA PHE A 241 -8.28 -10.33 0.62
C PHE A 241 -9.75 -10.59 0.96
N GLU A 242 -10.04 -11.85 1.18
CA GLU A 242 -11.17 -12.35 1.94
C GLU A 242 -10.81 -12.34 3.42
N ASP A 243 -11.62 -11.74 4.27
CA ASP A 243 -11.36 -11.67 5.72
C ASP A 243 -12.05 -12.78 6.51
N TYR A 244 -13.06 -13.40 5.90
CA TYR A 244 -13.79 -14.52 6.45
C TYR A 244 -14.15 -15.52 5.36
N THR A 245 -14.56 -16.72 5.70
CA THR A 245 -14.71 -17.82 4.73
C THR A 245 -16.12 -17.95 4.15
N ILE A 246 -17.01 -17.00 4.35
CA ILE A 246 -18.44 -17.20 4.15
C ILE A 246 -18.91 -16.91 2.72
N ASP A 247 -18.57 -15.76 2.14
CA ASP A 247 -19.14 -15.31 0.86
C ASP A 247 -18.22 -15.43 -0.35
N GLN A 248 -16.90 -15.42 -0.14
CA GLN A 248 -15.88 -15.63 -1.18
C GLN A 248 -15.94 -14.61 -2.32
N ASP A 249 -16.30 -13.39 -2.01
CA ASP A 249 -16.30 -12.29 -2.98
C ASP A 249 -14.94 -11.59 -3.08
N TYR A 250 -14.04 -11.82 -2.10
CA TYR A 250 -12.65 -11.35 -2.09
C TYR A 250 -12.51 -9.82 -2.16
N ASN A 251 -13.45 -9.08 -1.63
CA ASN A 251 -13.42 -7.63 -1.68
C ASN A 251 -13.34 -6.96 -0.30
N ASP A 252 -13.17 -7.76 0.76
CA ASP A 252 -13.17 -7.29 2.13
C ASP A 252 -12.10 -6.24 2.42
N VAL A 253 -10.88 -6.46 1.92
CA VAL A 253 -9.77 -5.49 2.06
C VAL A 253 -8.92 -5.49 0.80
N GLN A 254 -8.68 -4.30 0.26
CA GLN A 254 -8.05 -4.12 -1.05
C GLN A 254 -6.84 -3.21 -0.97
N PHE A 255 -5.79 -3.58 -1.70
CA PHE A 255 -4.51 -2.88 -1.76
C PHE A 255 -4.03 -2.77 -3.21
N ASN A 256 -3.25 -1.73 -3.49
CA ASN A 256 -2.41 -1.67 -4.66
C ASN A 256 -0.95 -1.88 -4.24
N VAL A 257 -0.26 -2.74 -4.95
CA VAL A 257 1.17 -3.00 -4.75
C VAL A 257 1.93 -2.59 -6.00
N TRP A 258 3.03 -1.90 -5.82
CA TRP A 258 3.90 -1.50 -6.93
C TRP A 258 5.36 -1.43 -6.50
N SER A 259 6.26 -1.44 -7.48
CA SER A 259 7.69 -1.21 -7.27
C SER A 259 8.20 0.01 -8.02
N ASN A 260 9.38 0.43 -7.67
CA ASN A 260 10.17 1.36 -8.45
C ASN A 260 11.57 0.72 -8.64
N PRO A 261 11.95 0.33 -9.87
CA PRO A 261 11.18 0.43 -11.12
C PRO A 261 9.92 -0.47 -11.14
N ILE A 262 8.90 -0.06 -11.93
CA ILE A 262 7.56 -0.65 -11.87
C ILE A 262 7.52 -2.11 -12.33
N GLU A 263 8.35 -2.45 -13.29
CA GLU A 263 8.45 -3.80 -13.87
C GLU A 263 9.14 -4.82 -12.95
N ALA A 264 9.80 -4.36 -11.87
CA ALA A 264 10.60 -5.24 -11.02
C ALA A 264 9.78 -6.23 -10.18
N ILE A 265 8.48 -5.97 -9.98
CA ILE A 265 7.54 -6.90 -9.34
C ILE A 265 6.30 -7.13 -10.20
N ALA A 266 6.43 -7.19 -11.51
CA ALA A 266 5.30 -7.43 -12.40
C ALA A 266 4.75 -8.86 -12.21
N PRO A 267 3.72 -9.07 -11.38
CA PRO A 267 3.16 -10.41 -11.18
C PRO A 267 2.40 -10.85 -12.43
N GLU A 268 2.44 -12.13 -12.71
CA GLU A 268 1.59 -12.75 -13.74
C GLU A 268 0.15 -12.85 -13.20
N VAL A 269 -0.57 -11.76 -13.27
CA VAL A 269 -1.99 -11.68 -12.87
C VAL A 269 -2.85 -11.27 -14.05
N PRO A 270 -4.14 -11.66 -14.09
CA PRO A 270 -5.04 -11.29 -15.16
C PRO A 270 -5.15 -9.77 -15.32
N GLU A 271 -5.17 -9.33 -16.57
CA GLU A 271 -5.39 -7.93 -16.90
C GLU A 271 -6.86 -7.63 -17.10
N VAL A 272 -7.32 -6.55 -16.49
CA VAL A 272 -8.69 -6.06 -16.58
C VAL A 272 -8.69 -4.72 -17.31
N LYS A 273 -9.57 -4.58 -18.29
CA LYS A 273 -9.76 -3.30 -18.98
C LYS A 273 -10.40 -2.28 -18.03
N PRO A 274 -9.87 -1.06 -17.97
CA PRO A 274 -10.48 0.01 -17.19
C PRO A 274 -11.94 0.22 -17.57
N ASP A 275 -12.82 0.36 -16.57
CA ASP A 275 -14.20 0.79 -16.77
C ASP A 275 -14.27 2.30 -16.57
N PRO A 276 -14.43 3.10 -17.64
CA PRO A 276 -14.45 4.54 -17.51
C PRO A 276 -15.62 5.07 -16.70
N GLY A 277 -16.64 4.21 -16.44
CA GLY A 277 -17.85 4.66 -15.74
C GLY A 277 -18.58 5.76 -16.49
N THR A 278 -19.51 6.41 -15.81
CA THR A 278 -20.24 7.57 -16.33
C THR A 278 -19.61 8.90 -15.93
N ASP A 279 -18.61 8.88 -15.05
CA ASP A 279 -17.95 10.09 -14.57
C ASP A 279 -16.78 10.48 -15.46
N ASP A 280 -16.76 11.75 -15.84
CA ASP A 280 -15.81 12.37 -16.77
C ASP A 280 -14.41 12.59 -16.10
N ASP A 281 -13.99 11.70 -15.22
CA ASP A 281 -12.67 11.75 -14.59
C ASP A 281 -11.58 11.26 -15.56
N ARG A 282 -11.38 12.03 -16.66
CA ARG A 282 -10.35 11.76 -17.69
C ARG A 282 -8.95 12.13 -17.26
N SER A 283 -8.78 12.66 -16.05
CA SER A 283 -7.48 13.02 -15.52
C SER A 283 -6.92 11.91 -14.65
N VAL A 284 -6.29 10.91 -15.26
CA VAL A 284 -5.36 10.02 -14.55
C VAL A 284 -4.03 10.78 -14.46
N ALA A 285 -3.78 11.44 -13.35
CA ALA A 285 -2.49 12.03 -13.11
C ALA A 285 -1.49 10.92 -12.76
N TYR A 286 -0.71 10.50 -13.75
CA TYR A 286 0.48 9.69 -13.49
C TYR A 286 1.58 10.61 -12.95
N ARG A 287 1.97 10.42 -11.71
CA ARG A 287 3.16 11.08 -11.18
C ARG A 287 4.36 10.18 -11.45
N MET A 288 5.06 10.43 -12.54
CA MET A 288 6.36 9.83 -12.80
C MET A 288 7.43 10.70 -12.13
N THR A 289 8.15 10.14 -11.18
CA THR A 289 9.30 10.82 -10.57
C THR A 289 10.55 10.32 -11.26
N TYR A 290 11.15 11.15 -12.12
CA TYR A 290 12.45 10.87 -12.69
C TYR A 290 13.54 11.56 -11.86
N LYS A 291 14.54 10.79 -11.45
CA LYS A 291 15.82 11.37 -11.03
C LYS A 291 16.67 11.57 -12.30
N GLY A 292 16.68 12.77 -12.83
CA GLY A 292 17.44 13.10 -14.03
C GLY A 292 17.60 14.59 -14.21
N ILE A 293 18.54 14.96 -15.08
CA ILE A 293 18.75 16.36 -15.48
C ILE A 293 17.85 16.61 -16.70
N LEU A 294 16.92 17.56 -16.59
CA LEU A 294 16.16 18.06 -17.73
C LEU A 294 16.99 19.17 -18.39
N ALA A 295 17.51 18.92 -19.56
CA ALA A 295 18.21 19.92 -20.38
C ALA A 295 17.30 20.38 -21.51
N PHE A 296 17.14 21.67 -21.67
CA PHE A 296 16.46 22.28 -22.80
C PHE A 296 17.53 22.90 -23.72
N GLU A 297 17.51 22.56 -24.97
CA GLU A 297 18.30 23.23 -25.98
C GLU A 297 17.46 24.37 -26.57
N ASP A 298 17.95 25.58 -26.46
CA ASP A 298 17.33 26.77 -27.06
C ASP A 298 17.92 26.96 -28.46
N ASN A 299 17.18 26.59 -29.48
CA ASN A 299 17.56 26.82 -30.86
C ASN A 299 17.16 28.23 -31.26
N TRP A 300 18.14 29.11 -31.38
CA TRP A 300 18.02 30.44 -32.02
C TRP A 300 18.07 30.29 -33.53
#